data_21be0f1601c67249f1702e17fcfc67a4
#
_entry.id   21be0f1601c67249f1702e17fcfc67a4
#
_cell.length_a   1.000
_cell.length_b   1.000
_cell.length_c   1.000
_cell.angle_alpha   90.00
_cell.angle_beta   90.00
_cell.angle_gamma   90.00
#
_symmetry.space_group_name_H-M   'P 1'
#
loop_
_entity.id
_entity.type
_entity.pdbx_description
1 polymer ?
#
loop_
_entity_poly.entity_id
_entity_poly.type
_entity_poly.pdbx_seq_one_letter_code
_entity_poly.pdbx_strand_id
1 'polypeptide(L)'
;QVNELAQDNASYEEIKDRKTVQKDDYLNVDYTTTINGKENSDYSDSNLDMHLGDGNLNVDENVDVDEKLIGAKVGDTVTIEFTFPEDYDDSSIAGKKCELAVSINMIEKEVIPEVNDALVKENTDCKTVKEYKKQVRDSLVSDKKSEAEQTNQETLWNKIMDNATQLKDFSEADIKKEVSNIKIENKEMAGYFGMSVSDFIEQYYEMSLEDYAKENLKKQCVQDLLLKENSIEITDADVDEEIQYYIDELGYKDKKEVLSAISEDEIHSELQYTKLMDALMKETTIK
;
A
#
# COMPACT_ATOMS: atom_id res chain seq x y z
N GLN A 1 -3.77 -10.71 -13.43
CA GLN A 1 -5.18 -10.34 -13.09
C GLN A 1 -6.19 -11.38 -13.56
N VAL A 2 -6.24 -11.78 -14.85
CA VAL A 2 -7.25 -12.80 -15.30
C VAL A 2 -7.05 -14.16 -14.65
N ASN A 3 -5.80 -14.58 -14.40
CA ASN A 3 -5.51 -15.82 -13.69
C ASN A 3 -5.66 -15.66 -12.17
N GLU A 4 -5.50 -14.48 -11.64
CA GLU A 4 -5.77 -14.16 -10.23
C GLU A 4 -7.23 -14.42 -9.89
N LEU A 5 -8.16 -14.06 -10.77
CA LEU A 5 -9.58 -14.39 -10.58
C LEU A 5 -9.81 -15.90 -10.34
N ALA A 6 -9.09 -16.78 -11.03
CA ALA A 6 -9.19 -18.21 -10.79
C ALA A 6 -8.52 -18.62 -9.50
N GLN A 7 -7.36 -18.01 -9.17
CA GLN A 7 -6.62 -18.28 -7.94
C GLN A 7 -7.44 -17.86 -6.70
N ASP A 8 -8.04 -16.67 -6.74
CA ASP A 8 -8.89 -16.13 -5.66
C ASP A 8 -10.17 -16.97 -5.43
N ASN A 9 -10.52 -17.79 -6.41
CA ASN A 9 -11.67 -18.71 -6.35
C ASN A 9 -11.22 -20.19 -6.29
N ALA A 10 -9.99 -20.44 -5.90
CA ALA A 10 -9.53 -21.79 -5.65
C ALA A 10 -10.35 -22.45 -4.53
N SER A 11 -10.57 -23.73 -4.66
CA SER A 11 -11.19 -24.57 -3.62
C SER A 11 -10.22 -25.65 -3.21
N TYR A 12 -10.46 -26.26 -2.04
CA TYR A 12 -9.62 -27.32 -1.53
C TYR A 12 -10.40 -28.64 -1.51
N GLU A 13 -9.79 -29.70 -2.01
CA GLU A 13 -10.40 -31.03 -2.04
C GLU A 13 -9.52 -32.03 -1.28
N GLU A 14 -10.14 -32.84 -0.41
CA GLU A 14 -9.46 -33.90 0.32
C GLU A 14 -8.78 -34.93 -0.62
N ILE A 15 -7.50 -35.20 -0.37
CA ILE A 15 -6.75 -36.29 -1.02
C ILE A 15 -7.06 -37.60 -0.28
N LYS A 16 -7.91 -38.46 -0.85
CA LYS A 16 -8.38 -39.68 -0.20
C LYS A 16 -7.50 -40.91 -0.38
N ASP A 17 -6.68 -40.94 -1.39
CA ASP A 17 -5.83 -42.06 -1.78
C ASP A 17 -4.44 -42.04 -1.11
N ARG A 18 -4.10 -40.95 -0.43
CA ARG A 18 -2.86 -40.77 0.31
C ARG A 18 -3.17 -40.23 1.71
N LYS A 19 -2.47 -40.77 2.70
CA LYS A 19 -2.62 -40.34 4.09
C LYS A 19 -1.35 -39.79 4.74
N THR A 20 -0.24 -39.79 3.99
CA THR A 20 1.05 -39.32 4.49
C THR A 20 1.32 -37.95 3.92
N VAL A 21 1.61 -36.99 4.80
CA VAL A 21 1.93 -35.59 4.47
C VAL A 21 3.22 -35.52 3.65
N GLN A 22 3.20 -34.72 2.61
CA GLN A 22 4.34 -34.44 1.73
C GLN A 22 4.61 -32.93 1.71
N LYS A 23 5.77 -32.58 1.19
CA LYS A 23 6.11 -31.19 0.96
C LYS A 23 5.11 -30.54 -0.01
N ASP A 24 4.82 -29.28 0.20
CA ASP A 24 3.89 -28.46 -0.58
C ASP A 24 2.42 -28.96 -0.53
N ASP A 25 2.05 -29.78 0.46
CA ASP A 25 0.65 -30.14 0.71
C ASP A 25 -0.13 -29.02 1.37
N TYR A 26 -1.41 -28.93 1.05
CA TYR A 26 -2.37 -28.22 1.88
C TYR A 26 -2.90 -29.16 2.97
N LEU A 27 -2.99 -28.64 4.17
CA LEU A 27 -3.45 -29.41 5.34
C LEU A 27 -4.59 -28.66 6.04
N ASN A 28 -5.59 -29.39 6.50
CA ASN A 28 -6.46 -28.91 7.57
C ASN A 28 -5.97 -29.50 8.88
N VAL A 29 -5.72 -28.66 9.87
CA VAL A 29 -5.15 -29.05 11.15
C VAL A 29 -5.90 -28.41 12.33
N ASP A 30 -5.86 -29.08 13.47
CA ASP A 30 -6.12 -28.46 14.78
C ASP A 30 -4.79 -28.31 15.50
N TYR A 31 -4.57 -27.18 16.17
CA TYR A 31 -3.37 -27.06 16.99
C TYR A 31 -3.66 -26.50 18.37
N THR A 32 -2.93 -27.02 19.34
CA THR A 32 -3.01 -26.61 20.75
C THR A 32 -1.62 -26.19 21.20
N THR A 33 -1.54 -25.02 21.79
CA THR A 33 -0.31 -24.48 22.34
C THR A 33 -0.33 -24.50 23.85
N THR A 34 0.68 -25.14 24.45
CA THR A 34 0.88 -25.20 25.89
C THR A 34 2.13 -24.41 26.27
N ILE A 35 1.98 -23.39 27.11
CA ILE A 35 3.08 -22.51 27.53
C ILE A 35 3.34 -22.74 29.02
N ASN A 36 4.58 -23.14 29.37
CA ASN A 36 4.96 -23.52 30.73
C ASN A 36 4.01 -24.55 31.37
N GLY A 37 3.52 -25.54 30.61
CA GLY A 37 2.66 -26.59 31.04
C GLY A 37 1.19 -26.20 31.22
N LYS A 38 0.77 -25.04 30.71
CA LYS A 38 -0.60 -24.55 30.71
C LYS A 38 -1.05 -24.22 29.30
N GLU A 39 -2.20 -24.80 28.91
CA GLU A 39 -2.82 -24.51 27.61
C GLU A 39 -3.12 -23.01 27.46
N ASN A 40 -2.87 -22.48 26.27
CA ASN A 40 -3.11 -21.10 25.91
C ASN A 40 -4.05 -21.04 24.70
N SER A 41 -5.29 -20.59 24.93
CA SER A 41 -6.33 -20.49 23.90
C SER A 41 -6.06 -19.41 22.88
N ASP A 42 -5.28 -18.40 23.23
CA ASP A 42 -4.98 -17.27 22.29
C ASP A 42 -3.99 -17.70 21.19
N TYR A 43 -3.29 -18.83 21.41
CA TYR A 43 -2.35 -19.45 20.51
C TYR A 43 -2.75 -20.90 20.13
N SER A 44 -4.05 -21.20 20.17
CA SER A 44 -4.60 -22.50 19.80
C SER A 44 -5.82 -22.29 18.91
N ASP A 45 -5.99 -23.11 17.88
CA ASP A 45 -7.12 -23.02 16.96
C ASP A 45 -7.47 -24.41 16.41
N SER A 46 -8.64 -24.47 15.76
CA SER A 46 -9.14 -25.68 15.11
C SER A 46 -9.61 -25.40 13.70
N ASN A 47 -9.51 -26.40 12.83
CA ASN A 47 -9.82 -26.27 11.40
C ASN A 47 -9.00 -25.19 10.69
N LEU A 48 -7.73 -25.04 11.03
CA LEU A 48 -6.82 -24.17 10.28
C LEU A 48 -6.44 -24.84 8.96
N ASP A 49 -6.75 -24.17 7.87
CA ASP A 49 -6.22 -24.53 6.54
C ASP A 49 -4.86 -23.85 6.37
N MET A 50 -3.83 -24.65 6.04
CA MET A 50 -2.47 -24.18 5.87
C MET A 50 -1.76 -24.86 4.71
N HIS A 51 -0.87 -24.16 4.06
CA HIS A 51 0.01 -24.70 3.04
C HIS A 51 1.41 -24.94 3.63
N LEU A 52 1.95 -26.14 3.45
CA LEU A 52 3.31 -26.45 3.90
C LEU A 52 4.35 -25.73 3.03
N GLY A 53 5.06 -24.81 3.65
CA GLY A 53 6.04 -23.93 3.02
C GLY A 53 5.76 -22.46 3.28
N ASP A 54 4.55 -22.12 3.73
CA ASP A 54 4.18 -20.74 4.06
C ASP A 54 4.57 -20.34 5.49
N GLY A 55 4.91 -21.31 6.32
CA GLY A 55 5.36 -21.07 7.69
C GLY A 55 4.27 -20.54 8.64
N ASN A 56 3.01 -20.88 8.39
CA ASN A 56 1.85 -20.35 9.13
C ASN A 56 1.91 -20.56 10.65
N LEU A 57 2.55 -21.63 11.08
CA LEU A 57 2.73 -21.97 12.49
C LEU A 57 4.18 -21.77 12.96
N ASN A 58 5.06 -21.25 12.13
CA ASN A 58 6.46 -20.98 12.48
C ASN A 58 6.52 -19.82 13.49
N VAL A 59 7.33 -19.96 14.51
CA VAL A 59 7.51 -18.97 15.57
C VAL A 59 8.69 -18.05 15.25
N ASP A 60 9.76 -18.62 14.72
CA ASP A 60 10.94 -17.92 14.24
C ASP A 60 11.68 -18.81 13.19
N GLU A 61 12.79 -18.32 12.68
CA GLU A 61 13.62 -19.05 11.70
C GLU A 61 14.22 -20.39 12.20
N ASN A 62 14.19 -20.63 13.51
CA ASN A 62 14.76 -21.82 14.13
C ASN A 62 13.73 -22.94 14.38
N VAL A 63 12.43 -22.61 14.25
CA VAL A 63 11.33 -23.55 14.52
C VAL A 63 10.48 -23.69 13.27
N ASP A 64 10.93 -24.54 12.36
CA ASP A 64 10.19 -24.90 11.14
C ASP A 64 9.18 -26.01 11.48
N VAL A 65 7.94 -25.57 11.73
CA VAL A 65 6.80 -26.47 12.02
C VAL A 65 6.43 -27.28 10.79
N ASP A 66 6.46 -26.67 9.62
CA ASP A 66 6.08 -27.29 8.35
C ASP A 66 6.96 -28.52 8.07
N GLU A 67 8.29 -28.39 8.27
CA GLU A 67 9.23 -29.52 8.08
C GLU A 67 8.93 -30.68 9.05
N LYS A 68 8.47 -30.40 10.26
CA LYS A 68 8.13 -31.42 11.28
C LYS A 68 6.86 -32.20 10.95
N LEU A 69 5.95 -31.62 10.18
CA LEU A 69 4.70 -32.26 9.76
C LEU A 69 4.91 -33.21 8.57
N ILE A 70 5.96 -33.02 7.76
CA ILE A 70 6.26 -33.89 6.62
C ILE A 70 6.50 -35.32 7.07
N GLY A 71 5.79 -36.27 6.46
CA GLY A 71 5.88 -37.70 6.78
C GLY A 71 4.88 -38.18 7.85
N ALA A 72 4.23 -37.29 8.57
CA ALA A 72 3.13 -37.61 9.46
C ALA A 72 1.90 -38.09 8.67
N LYS A 73 0.88 -38.63 9.35
CA LYS A 73 -0.33 -39.16 8.70
C LYS A 73 -1.57 -38.42 9.15
N VAL A 74 -2.57 -38.42 8.29
CA VAL A 74 -3.92 -38.01 8.70
C VAL A 74 -4.36 -38.77 9.93
N GLY A 75 -4.76 -38.06 10.98
CA GLY A 75 -5.12 -38.54 12.29
C GLY A 75 -3.98 -38.59 13.30
N ASP A 76 -2.74 -38.34 12.90
CA ASP A 76 -1.63 -38.20 13.84
C ASP A 76 -1.63 -36.80 14.49
N THR A 77 -1.11 -36.73 15.72
CA THR A 77 -0.76 -35.49 16.41
C THR A 77 0.76 -35.40 16.51
N VAL A 78 1.34 -34.37 15.92
CA VAL A 78 2.77 -34.08 16.00
C VAL A 78 3.00 -33.05 17.09
N THR A 79 3.85 -33.37 18.06
CA THR A 79 4.20 -32.46 19.15
C THR A 79 5.58 -31.88 18.93
N ILE A 80 5.68 -30.54 18.99
CA ILE A 80 6.88 -29.75 18.73
C ILE A 80 7.17 -28.95 20.00
N GLU A 81 8.33 -29.17 20.60
CA GLU A 81 8.79 -28.41 21.76
C GLU A 81 9.79 -27.34 21.34
N PHE A 82 9.61 -26.14 21.82
CA PHE A 82 10.54 -25.01 21.58
C PHE A 82 10.48 -24.00 22.75
N THR A 83 11.32 -22.97 22.67
CA THR A 83 11.30 -21.84 23.60
C THR A 83 11.16 -20.57 22.79
N PHE A 84 10.21 -19.71 23.14
CA PHE A 84 10.08 -18.41 22.48
C PHE A 84 11.36 -17.58 22.65
N PRO A 85 11.75 -16.79 21.64
CA PRO A 85 12.85 -15.85 21.78
C PRO A 85 12.65 -14.90 22.96
N GLU A 86 13.76 -14.46 23.58
CA GLU A 86 13.72 -13.51 24.70
C GLU A 86 13.19 -12.13 24.29
N ASP A 87 13.34 -11.78 23.01
CA ASP A 87 12.89 -10.54 22.36
C ASP A 87 11.60 -10.71 21.55
N TYR A 88 10.83 -11.76 21.83
CA TYR A 88 9.55 -11.98 21.17
C TYR A 88 8.58 -10.83 21.46
N ASP A 89 7.82 -10.38 20.47
CA ASP A 89 6.95 -9.20 20.54
C ASP A 89 5.95 -9.26 21.70
N ASP A 90 5.38 -10.43 21.97
CA ASP A 90 4.56 -10.62 23.17
C ASP A 90 5.44 -10.94 24.39
N SER A 91 5.74 -9.91 25.16
CA SER A 91 6.52 -10.03 26.40
C SER A 91 5.91 -10.99 27.43
N SER A 92 4.61 -11.33 27.29
CA SER A 92 3.93 -12.27 28.21
C SER A 92 4.37 -13.72 27.98
N ILE A 93 4.94 -14.04 26.81
CA ILE A 93 5.41 -15.39 26.45
C ILE A 93 6.89 -15.43 26.06
N ALA A 94 7.55 -14.31 25.88
CA ALA A 94 8.99 -14.21 25.61
C ALA A 94 9.82 -15.07 26.60
N GLY A 95 10.77 -15.83 26.07
CA GLY A 95 11.63 -16.74 26.84
C GLY A 95 10.95 -17.97 27.47
N LYS A 96 9.63 -18.16 27.22
CA LYS A 96 8.89 -19.31 27.84
C LYS A 96 8.97 -20.55 26.96
N LYS A 97 8.98 -21.70 27.64
CA LYS A 97 8.87 -23.02 26.97
C LYS A 97 7.47 -23.23 26.44
N CYS A 98 7.39 -23.67 25.20
CA CYS A 98 6.18 -24.01 24.49
C CYS A 98 6.19 -25.45 24.00
N GLU A 99 5.02 -26.09 24.06
CA GLU A 99 4.70 -27.33 23.39
C GLU A 99 3.54 -27.06 22.44
N LEU A 100 3.77 -27.24 21.15
CA LEU A 100 2.79 -27.10 20.08
C LEU A 100 2.38 -28.49 19.62
N ALA A 101 1.13 -28.89 19.86
CA ALA A 101 0.55 -30.13 19.39
C ALA A 101 -0.32 -29.86 18.16
N VAL A 102 0.08 -30.38 16.98
CA VAL A 102 -0.62 -30.20 15.69
C VAL A 102 -1.26 -31.53 15.30
N SER A 103 -2.57 -31.57 15.22
CA SER A 103 -3.35 -32.74 14.80
C SER A 103 -3.74 -32.56 13.31
N ILE A 104 -3.41 -33.55 12.48
CA ILE A 104 -3.65 -33.52 11.05
C ILE A 104 -5.05 -34.08 10.76
N ASN A 105 -5.99 -33.24 10.39
CA ASN A 105 -7.36 -33.63 10.09
C ASN A 105 -7.51 -34.20 8.69
N MET A 106 -6.93 -33.52 7.69
CA MET A 106 -6.93 -33.98 6.28
C MET A 106 -5.75 -33.40 5.49
N ILE A 107 -5.46 -34.04 4.38
CA ILE A 107 -4.56 -33.53 3.36
C ILE A 107 -5.41 -33.10 2.18
N GLU A 108 -5.16 -31.92 1.67
CA GLU A 108 -5.93 -31.33 0.61
C GLU A 108 -5.06 -31.02 -0.61
N LYS A 109 -5.68 -30.83 -1.73
CA LYS A 109 -5.08 -30.23 -2.94
C LYS A 109 -5.87 -29.00 -3.32
N GLU A 110 -5.16 -28.01 -3.74
CA GLU A 110 -5.76 -26.83 -4.34
C GLU A 110 -6.37 -27.19 -5.70
N VAL A 111 -7.58 -26.75 -5.94
CA VAL A 111 -8.31 -26.90 -7.22
C VAL A 111 -8.63 -25.51 -7.76
N ILE A 112 -7.82 -25.05 -8.69
CA ILE A 112 -8.01 -23.76 -9.36
C ILE A 112 -9.03 -23.95 -10.48
N PRO A 113 -10.17 -23.24 -10.45
CA PRO A 113 -11.19 -23.36 -11.50
C PRO A 113 -10.69 -22.79 -12.83
N GLU A 114 -11.22 -23.30 -13.94
CA GLU A 114 -11.00 -22.69 -15.24
C GLU A 114 -11.70 -21.31 -15.31
N VAL A 115 -11.00 -20.32 -15.86
CA VAL A 115 -11.61 -19.01 -16.15
C VAL A 115 -12.60 -19.14 -17.30
N ASN A 116 -13.86 -19.22 -16.96
CA ASN A 116 -14.98 -19.31 -17.89
C ASN A 116 -16.02 -18.22 -17.61
N ASP A 117 -17.05 -18.12 -18.48
CA ASP A 117 -18.07 -17.09 -18.35
C ASP A 117 -18.91 -17.21 -17.07
N ALA A 118 -19.02 -18.41 -16.49
CA ALA A 118 -19.74 -18.61 -15.23
C ALA A 118 -18.94 -18.00 -14.06
N LEU A 119 -17.65 -18.34 -13.95
CA LEU A 119 -16.75 -17.79 -12.93
C LEU A 119 -16.66 -16.26 -12.99
N VAL A 120 -16.51 -15.72 -14.21
CA VAL A 120 -16.47 -14.26 -14.43
C VAL A 120 -17.77 -13.60 -13.98
N LYS A 121 -18.92 -14.15 -14.34
CA LYS A 121 -20.22 -13.59 -13.99
C LYS A 121 -20.52 -13.65 -12.49
N GLU A 122 -20.00 -14.65 -11.80
CA GLU A 122 -20.19 -14.81 -10.36
C GLU A 122 -19.33 -13.83 -9.54
N ASN A 123 -18.15 -13.50 -10.04
CA ASN A 123 -17.15 -12.77 -9.26
C ASN A 123 -16.84 -11.36 -9.80
N THR A 124 -17.49 -10.95 -10.90
CA THR A 124 -17.28 -9.62 -11.50
C THR A 124 -18.58 -9.08 -12.10
N ASP A 125 -18.61 -7.80 -12.47
CA ASP A 125 -19.73 -7.19 -13.19
C ASP A 125 -19.79 -7.58 -14.67
N CYS A 126 -18.81 -8.33 -15.18
CA CYS A 126 -18.74 -8.78 -16.56
C CYS A 126 -19.60 -10.05 -16.78
N LYS A 127 -20.11 -10.20 -18.00
CA LYS A 127 -20.93 -11.36 -18.36
C LYS A 127 -20.12 -12.46 -19.04
N THR A 128 -18.95 -12.15 -19.58
CA THR A 128 -18.11 -13.08 -20.34
C THR A 128 -16.64 -12.85 -20.07
N VAL A 129 -15.83 -13.90 -20.24
CA VAL A 129 -14.36 -13.82 -20.19
C VAL A 129 -13.83 -12.77 -21.16
N LYS A 130 -14.46 -12.60 -22.31
CA LYS A 130 -14.05 -11.59 -23.30
C LYS A 130 -14.25 -10.17 -22.79
N GLU A 131 -15.40 -9.91 -22.15
CA GLU A 131 -15.69 -8.60 -21.54
C GLU A 131 -14.71 -8.33 -20.40
N TYR A 132 -14.50 -9.30 -19.51
CA TYR A 132 -13.56 -9.18 -18.40
C TYR A 132 -12.13 -8.91 -18.87
N LYS A 133 -11.63 -9.68 -19.86
CA LYS A 133 -10.31 -9.43 -20.45
C LYS A 133 -10.19 -8.05 -21.10
N LYS A 134 -11.28 -7.55 -21.66
CA LYS A 134 -11.30 -6.17 -22.20
C LYS A 134 -11.23 -5.15 -21.09
N GLN A 135 -12.03 -5.29 -20.03
CA GLN A 135 -12.04 -4.40 -18.87
C GLN A 135 -10.65 -4.36 -18.21
N VAL A 136 -10.06 -5.52 -17.90
CA VAL A 136 -8.70 -5.62 -17.33
C VAL A 136 -7.67 -4.93 -18.22
N ARG A 137 -7.75 -5.14 -19.55
CA ARG A 137 -6.83 -4.49 -20.49
C ARG A 137 -7.00 -2.97 -20.48
N ASP A 138 -8.25 -2.50 -20.53
CA ASP A 138 -8.55 -1.07 -20.56
C ASP A 138 -8.07 -0.40 -19.26
N SER A 139 -8.27 -1.03 -18.10
CA SER A 139 -7.74 -0.58 -16.80
C SER A 139 -6.21 -0.49 -16.83
N LEU A 140 -5.53 -1.59 -17.18
CA LEU A 140 -4.06 -1.62 -17.25
C LEU A 140 -3.47 -0.58 -18.21
N VAL A 141 -4.15 -0.32 -19.34
CA VAL A 141 -3.72 0.72 -20.28
C VAL A 141 -3.92 2.11 -19.67
N SER A 142 -5.04 2.34 -18.99
CA SER A 142 -5.30 3.60 -18.28
C SER A 142 -4.27 3.84 -17.19
N ASP A 143 -4.01 2.83 -16.35
CA ASP A 143 -3.04 2.90 -15.24
C ASP A 143 -1.63 3.22 -15.77
N LYS A 144 -1.20 2.49 -16.81
CA LYS A 144 0.11 2.73 -17.43
C LYS A 144 0.22 4.08 -18.12
N LYS A 145 -0.88 4.59 -18.67
CA LYS A 145 -0.92 5.94 -19.24
C LYS A 145 -0.78 7.00 -18.14
N SER A 146 -1.53 6.87 -17.06
CA SER A 146 -1.44 7.77 -15.90
C SER A 146 -0.05 7.77 -15.27
N GLU A 147 0.55 6.59 -15.08
CA GLU A 147 1.92 6.44 -14.57
C GLU A 147 2.95 7.13 -15.49
N ALA A 148 2.80 6.94 -16.81
CA ALA A 148 3.68 7.59 -17.78
C ALA A 148 3.49 9.11 -17.81
N GLU A 149 2.26 9.60 -17.72
CA GLU A 149 1.96 11.04 -17.64
C GLU A 149 2.58 11.65 -16.37
N GLN A 150 2.41 11.03 -15.22
CA GLN A 150 3.02 11.49 -13.97
C GLN A 150 4.56 11.51 -14.07
N THR A 151 5.17 10.42 -14.53
CA THR A 151 6.63 10.35 -14.73
C THR A 151 7.15 11.43 -15.67
N ASN A 152 6.40 11.70 -16.73
CA ASN A 152 6.74 12.75 -17.69
C ASN A 152 6.63 14.14 -17.08
N GLN A 153 5.60 14.41 -16.27
CA GLN A 153 5.43 15.67 -15.54
C GLN A 153 6.57 15.88 -14.55
N GLU A 154 6.90 14.87 -13.75
CA GLU A 154 8.03 14.92 -12.80
C GLU A 154 9.36 15.17 -13.53
N THR A 155 9.60 14.47 -14.64
CA THR A 155 10.81 14.64 -15.44
C THR A 155 10.91 16.06 -16.01
N LEU A 156 9.80 16.60 -16.51
CA LEU A 156 9.75 17.97 -17.03
C LEU A 156 10.01 18.98 -15.92
N TRP A 157 9.32 18.84 -14.78
CA TRP A 157 9.50 19.73 -13.64
C TRP A 157 10.92 19.71 -13.10
N ASN A 158 11.54 18.54 -12.94
CA ASN A 158 12.92 18.42 -12.51
C ASN A 158 13.89 19.12 -13.47
N LYS A 159 13.70 18.95 -14.79
CA LYS A 159 14.50 19.67 -15.79
C LYS A 159 14.33 21.19 -15.74
N ILE A 160 13.12 21.66 -15.46
CA ILE A 160 12.86 23.11 -15.25
C ILE A 160 13.62 23.58 -14.02
N MET A 161 13.53 22.88 -12.92
CA MET A 161 14.20 23.24 -11.65
C MET A 161 15.73 23.21 -11.76
N ASP A 162 16.29 22.22 -12.47
CA ASP A 162 17.73 22.10 -12.74
C ASP A 162 18.27 23.28 -13.57
N ASN A 163 17.45 23.81 -14.48
CA ASN A 163 17.84 24.95 -15.32
C ASN A 163 17.46 26.31 -14.70
N ALA A 164 16.67 26.33 -13.63
CA ALA A 164 16.28 27.55 -12.97
C ALA A 164 17.44 28.17 -12.16
N THR A 165 17.84 29.36 -12.57
CA THR A 165 18.92 30.10 -11.90
C THR A 165 18.34 31.13 -10.93
N GLN A 166 18.66 30.99 -9.65
CA GLN A 166 18.32 31.99 -8.63
C GLN A 166 19.24 33.20 -8.74
N LEU A 167 18.67 34.36 -8.97
CA LEU A 167 19.45 35.61 -9.16
C LEU A 167 19.68 36.36 -7.85
N LYS A 168 18.90 36.08 -6.81
CA LYS A 168 18.98 36.74 -5.51
C LYS A 168 18.57 35.76 -4.40
N ASP A 169 19.26 35.81 -3.27
CA ASP A 169 18.91 35.03 -2.09
C ASP A 169 17.57 35.48 -1.50
N PHE A 170 16.84 34.52 -0.94
CA PHE A 170 15.62 34.80 -0.18
C PHE A 170 15.94 35.58 1.10
N SER A 171 15.02 36.45 1.52
CA SER A 171 15.21 37.16 2.79
C SER A 171 15.04 36.21 3.97
N GLU A 172 15.70 36.50 5.10
CA GLU A 172 15.51 35.74 6.33
C GLU A 172 14.05 35.70 6.79
N ALA A 173 13.27 36.75 6.47
CA ALA A 173 11.86 36.83 6.81
C ALA A 173 11.03 35.83 5.99
N ASP A 174 11.30 35.72 4.69
CA ASP A 174 10.61 34.77 3.80
C ASP A 174 10.94 33.32 4.22
N ILE A 175 12.21 33.03 4.48
CA ILE A 175 12.65 31.71 4.93
C ILE A 175 11.96 31.33 6.26
N LYS A 176 11.92 32.24 7.24
CA LYS A 176 11.25 31.99 8.52
C LYS A 176 9.75 31.77 8.38
N LYS A 177 9.12 32.50 7.46
CA LYS A 177 7.69 32.31 7.16
C LYS A 177 7.47 30.93 6.59
N GLU A 178 8.27 30.54 5.58
CA GLU A 178 8.14 29.23 4.94
C GLU A 178 8.42 28.06 5.89
N VAL A 179 9.45 28.17 6.75
CA VAL A 179 9.70 27.22 7.84
C VAL A 179 8.47 27.06 8.75
N SER A 180 7.74 28.14 9.00
CA SER A 180 6.53 28.10 9.83
C SER A 180 5.39 27.37 9.11
N ASN A 181 5.22 27.60 7.82
CA ASN A 181 4.24 26.91 6.98
C ASN A 181 4.52 25.40 6.96
N ILE A 182 5.75 25.00 6.62
CA ILE A 182 6.20 23.60 6.60
C ILE A 182 5.93 22.90 7.94
N LYS A 183 6.17 23.60 9.06
CA LYS A 183 5.89 23.04 10.39
C LYS A 183 4.41 22.81 10.65
N ILE A 184 3.52 23.65 10.11
CA ILE A 184 2.08 23.49 10.23
C ILE A 184 1.63 22.31 9.37
N GLU A 185 2.02 22.30 8.09
CA GLU A 185 1.62 21.31 7.10
C GLU A 185 2.07 19.88 7.46
N ASN A 186 3.30 19.73 7.99
CA ASN A 186 3.88 18.41 8.28
C ASN A 186 3.69 17.97 9.75
N LYS A 187 2.95 18.72 10.57
CA LYS A 187 2.82 18.44 12.01
C LYS A 187 2.17 17.08 12.29
N GLU A 188 1.11 16.76 11.59
CA GLU A 188 0.35 15.51 11.82
C GLU A 188 1.16 14.31 11.36
N MET A 189 1.80 14.42 10.18
CA MET A 189 2.62 13.33 9.63
C MET A 189 3.84 13.05 10.51
N ALA A 190 4.58 14.07 10.91
CA ALA A 190 5.70 13.91 11.82
C ALA A 190 5.24 13.33 13.17
N GLY A 191 4.08 13.76 13.68
CA GLY A 191 3.47 13.23 14.90
C GLY A 191 3.12 11.76 14.82
N TYR A 192 2.64 11.28 13.66
CA TYR A 192 2.35 9.87 13.42
C TYR A 192 3.61 9.00 13.56
N PHE A 193 4.78 9.49 13.13
CA PHE A 193 6.06 8.81 13.29
C PHE A 193 6.75 9.12 14.64
N GLY A 194 6.14 9.86 15.55
CA GLY A 194 6.71 10.23 16.85
C GLY A 194 7.91 11.17 16.76
N MET A 195 8.03 11.95 15.67
CA MET A 195 9.16 12.82 15.37
C MET A 195 8.81 14.31 15.50
N SER A 196 9.82 15.16 15.64
CA SER A 196 9.66 16.58 15.33
C SER A 196 9.59 16.79 13.82
N VAL A 197 8.96 17.88 13.34
CA VAL A 197 8.94 18.18 11.90
C VAL A 197 10.36 18.37 11.35
N SER A 198 11.30 18.90 12.14
CA SER A 198 12.70 19.06 11.72
C SER A 198 13.36 17.71 11.46
N ASP A 199 13.19 16.76 12.38
CA ASP A 199 13.76 15.41 12.26
C ASP A 199 13.09 14.64 11.12
N PHE A 200 11.77 14.83 10.94
CA PHE A 200 11.02 14.27 9.83
C PHE A 200 11.57 14.74 8.47
N ILE A 201 11.76 16.06 8.30
CA ILE A 201 12.31 16.62 7.06
C ILE A 201 13.75 16.12 6.84
N GLU A 202 14.58 16.11 7.87
CA GLU A 202 15.97 15.61 7.76
C GLU A 202 16.03 14.13 7.37
N GLN A 203 15.16 13.30 7.96
CA GLN A 203 15.15 11.86 7.70
C GLN A 203 14.59 11.50 6.29
N TYR A 204 13.53 12.16 5.85
CA TYR A 204 12.82 11.78 4.62
C TYR A 204 13.29 12.58 3.38
N TYR A 205 13.84 13.79 3.58
CA TYR A 205 14.30 14.64 2.48
C TYR A 205 15.83 14.85 2.48
N GLU A 206 16.52 14.29 3.46
CA GLU A 206 17.99 14.34 3.57
C GLU A 206 18.57 15.78 3.60
N MET A 207 17.80 16.73 4.10
CA MET A 207 18.18 18.15 4.15
C MET A 207 17.68 18.84 5.41
N SER A 208 18.30 19.97 5.77
CA SER A 208 17.83 20.78 6.89
C SER A 208 16.46 21.39 6.59
N LEU A 209 15.66 21.64 7.65
CA LEU A 209 14.37 22.31 7.50
C LEU A 209 14.48 23.71 6.83
N GLU A 210 15.60 24.41 7.05
CA GLU A 210 15.85 25.70 6.40
C GLU A 210 16.17 25.55 4.91
N ASP A 211 16.95 24.55 4.52
CA ASP A 211 17.27 24.29 3.12
C ASP A 211 16.04 23.76 2.36
N TYR A 212 15.22 22.94 3.01
CA TYR A 212 13.92 22.53 2.49
C TYR A 212 12.99 23.73 2.23
N ALA A 213 12.96 24.70 3.17
CA ALA A 213 12.20 25.93 2.99
C ALA A 213 12.71 26.78 1.82
N LYS A 214 14.03 26.89 1.64
CA LYS A 214 14.63 27.60 0.49
C LYS A 214 14.28 26.90 -0.83
N GLU A 215 14.30 25.58 -0.85
CA GLU A 215 13.91 24.81 -2.03
C GLU A 215 12.43 25.00 -2.39
N ASN A 216 11.54 24.99 -1.40
CA ASN A 216 10.11 25.27 -1.61
C ASN A 216 9.89 26.68 -2.14
N LEU A 217 10.54 27.69 -1.55
CA LEU A 217 10.46 29.07 -2.06
C LEU A 217 10.95 29.17 -3.52
N LYS A 218 12.03 28.46 -3.87
CA LYS A 218 12.49 28.40 -5.27
C LYS A 218 11.44 27.77 -6.17
N LYS A 219 10.82 26.66 -5.77
CA LYS A 219 9.73 25.99 -6.51
C LYS A 219 8.55 26.95 -6.74
N GLN A 220 8.09 27.64 -5.69
CA GLN A 220 7.02 28.62 -5.78
C GLN A 220 7.36 29.76 -6.76
N CYS A 221 8.54 30.36 -6.66
CA CYS A 221 8.95 31.42 -7.56
C CYS A 221 9.00 30.96 -9.03
N VAL A 222 9.47 29.75 -9.30
CA VAL A 222 9.51 29.19 -10.66
C VAL A 222 8.09 28.95 -11.17
N GLN A 223 7.22 28.38 -10.33
CA GLN A 223 5.81 28.16 -10.68
C GLN A 223 5.09 29.47 -11.00
N ASP A 224 5.20 30.48 -10.14
CA ASP A 224 4.58 31.80 -10.33
C ASP A 224 5.05 32.46 -11.64
N LEU A 225 6.34 32.37 -11.95
CA LEU A 225 6.90 32.89 -13.17
C LEU A 225 6.30 32.20 -14.41
N LEU A 226 6.24 30.87 -14.39
CA LEU A 226 5.71 30.07 -15.48
C LEU A 226 4.20 30.27 -15.68
N LEU A 227 3.42 30.36 -14.60
CA LEU A 227 2.00 30.70 -14.66
C LEU A 227 1.79 32.03 -15.35
N LYS A 228 2.57 33.03 -14.97
CA LYS A 228 2.51 34.37 -15.58
C LYS A 228 2.92 34.38 -17.05
N GLU A 229 4.02 33.71 -17.40
CA GLU A 229 4.49 33.63 -18.79
C GLU A 229 3.49 32.91 -19.70
N ASN A 230 2.80 31.89 -19.19
CA ASN A 230 1.79 31.15 -19.93
C ASN A 230 0.39 31.74 -19.82
N SER A 231 0.23 32.89 -19.14
CA SER A 231 -1.08 33.56 -18.91
C SER A 231 -2.14 32.61 -18.31
N ILE A 232 -1.72 31.77 -17.36
CA ILE A 232 -2.60 30.84 -16.66
C ILE A 232 -3.13 31.52 -15.41
N GLU A 233 -4.44 31.66 -15.36
CA GLU A 233 -5.18 32.17 -14.20
C GLU A 233 -6.19 31.11 -13.77
N ILE A 234 -6.37 30.96 -12.46
CA ILE A 234 -7.43 30.14 -11.88
C ILE A 234 -8.59 31.06 -11.50
N THR A 235 -9.77 30.73 -12.00
CA THR A 235 -10.97 31.49 -11.73
C THR A 235 -11.84 30.80 -10.68
N ASP A 236 -12.76 31.53 -10.06
CA ASP A 236 -13.75 30.95 -9.15
C ASP A 236 -14.56 29.82 -9.80
N ALA A 237 -14.79 29.91 -11.11
CA ALA A 237 -15.47 28.87 -11.89
C ALA A 237 -14.63 27.56 -11.96
N ASP A 238 -13.31 27.66 -12.07
CA ASP A 238 -12.42 26.49 -12.06
C ASP A 238 -12.46 25.80 -10.70
N VAL A 239 -12.45 26.57 -9.63
CA VAL A 239 -12.55 26.07 -8.25
C VAL A 239 -13.92 25.40 -8.01
N ASP A 240 -15.00 26.02 -8.46
CA ASP A 240 -16.34 25.44 -8.35
C ASP A 240 -16.48 24.13 -9.16
N GLU A 241 -15.85 24.04 -10.34
CA GLU A 241 -15.83 22.81 -11.16
C GLU A 241 -15.05 21.69 -10.46
N GLU A 242 -13.92 21.99 -9.85
CA GLU A 242 -13.12 21.02 -9.10
C GLU A 242 -13.86 20.53 -7.84
N ILE A 243 -14.50 21.42 -7.12
CA ILE A 243 -15.36 21.06 -5.98
C ILE A 243 -16.51 20.14 -6.44
N GLN A 244 -17.10 20.40 -7.61
CA GLN A 244 -18.15 19.54 -8.13
C GLN A 244 -17.60 18.15 -8.50
N TYR A 245 -16.40 18.08 -9.06
CA TYR A 245 -15.71 16.81 -9.31
C TYR A 245 -15.51 15.99 -8.04
N TYR A 246 -15.09 16.62 -6.94
CA TYR A 246 -14.95 15.93 -5.65
C TYR A 246 -16.29 15.39 -5.13
N ILE A 247 -17.39 16.11 -5.34
CA ILE A 247 -18.71 15.65 -4.97
C ILE A 247 -19.14 14.45 -5.82
N ASP A 248 -18.98 14.53 -7.13
CA ASP A 248 -19.50 13.55 -8.07
C ASP A 248 -18.67 12.26 -8.11
N GLU A 249 -17.34 12.36 -8.03
CA GLU A 249 -16.41 11.24 -8.26
C GLU A 249 -15.77 10.71 -6.97
N LEU A 250 -15.55 11.56 -5.94
CA LEU A 250 -14.92 11.17 -4.69
C LEU A 250 -15.90 10.95 -3.55
N GLY A 251 -17.19 11.18 -3.79
CA GLY A 251 -18.28 10.84 -2.88
C GLY A 251 -18.51 11.81 -1.73
N TYR A 252 -18.01 13.04 -1.80
CA TYR A 252 -18.39 14.11 -0.87
C TYR A 252 -19.85 14.49 -1.06
N LYS A 253 -20.54 14.85 0.03
CA LYS A 253 -21.98 15.14 -0.01
C LYS A 253 -22.30 16.50 -0.62
N ASP A 254 -21.46 17.48 -0.31
CA ASP A 254 -21.65 18.86 -0.72
C ASP A 254 -20.36 19.70 -0.61
N LYS A 255 -20.37 20.90 -1.19
CA LYS A 255 -19.27 21.87 -1.12
C LYS A 255 -18.75 22.11 0.29
N LYS A 256 -19.61 22.11 1.30
CA LYS A 256 -19.20 22.35 2.70
C LYS A 256 -18.35 21.21 3.24
N GLU A 257 -18.69 19.98 2.91
CA GLU A 257 -17.90 18.80 3.30
C GLU A 257 -16.54 18.81 2.60
N VAL A 258 -16.49 19.14 1.30
CA VAL A 258 -15.23 19.34 0.57
C VAL A 258 -14.38 20.39 1.27
N LEU A 259 -14.89 21.59 1.49
CA LEU A 259 -14.15 22.70 2.10
C LEU A 259 -13.81 22.51 3.58
N SER A 260 -14.37 21.50 4.24
CA SER A 260 -13.95 21.10 5.59
C SER A 260 -12.75 20.14 5.58
N ALA A 261 -12.53 19.45 4.46
CA ALA A 261 -11.44 18.51 4.26
C ALA A 261 -10.25 19.14 3.50
N ILE A 262 -10.54 19.99 2.53
CA ILE A 262 -9.55 20.62 1.64
C ILE A 262 -9.91 22.12 1.56
N SER A 263 -8.97 22.98 1.90
CA SER A 263 -9.22 24.44 1.83
C SER A 263 -9.32 24.92 0.38
N GLU A 264 -10.01 26.04 0.16
CA GLU A 264 -10.13 26.66 -1.17
C GLU A 264 -8.75 27.07 -1.72
N ASP A 265 -7.83 27.50 -0.85
CA ASP A 265 -6.47 27.86 -1.23
C ASP A 265 -5.66 26.61 -1.70
N GLU A 266 -5.87 25.46 -1.07
CA GLU A 266 -5.26 24.19 -1.51
C GLU A 266 -5.79 23.76 -2.89
N ILE A 267 -7.11 23.80 -3.10
CA ILE A 267 -7.74 23.52 -4.41
C ILE A 267 -7.20 24.47 -5.48
N HIS A 268 -7.10 25.76 -5.16
CA HIS A 268 -6.56 26.74 -6.08
C HIS A 268 -5.10 26.44 -6.46
N SER A 269 -4.28 26.08 -5.48
CA SER A 269 -2.86 25.74 -5.70
C SER A 269 -2.69 24.46 -6.53
N GLU A 270 -3.53 23.47 -6.32
CA GLU A 270 -3.54 22.23 -7.11
C GLU A 270 -3.95 22.50 -8.55
N LEU A 271 -4.98 23.29 -8.78
CA LEU A 271 -5.42 23.70 -10.11
C LEU A 271 -4.35 24.52 -10.84
N GLN A 272 -3.62 25.39 -10.13
CA GLN A 272 -2.48 26.12 -10.73
C GLN A 272 -1.43 25.17 -11.25
N TYR A 273 -1.03 24.19 -10.44
CA TYR A 273 -0.02 23.20 -10.83
C TYR A 273 -0.51 22.34 -11.99
N THR A 274 -1.71 21.80 -11.91
CA THR A 274 -2.30 20.93 -12.95
C THR A 274 -2.40 21.65 -14.30
N LYS A 275 -2.99 22.85 -14.34
CA LYS A 275 -3.12 23.64 -15.56
C LYS A 275 -1.76 24.05 -16.12
N LEU A 276 -0.79 24.37 -15.26
CA LEU A 276 0.56 24.67 -15.70
C LEU A 276 1.22 23.45 -16.35
N MET A 277 1.18 22.30 -15.68
CA MET A 277 1.78 21.09 -16.23
C MET A 277 1.12 20.66 -17.52
N ASP A 278 -0.18 20.77 -17.65
CA ASP A 278 -0.93 20.49 -18.87
C ASP A 278 -0.50 21.41 -20.05
N ALA A 279 -0.29 22.69 -19.77
CA ALA A 279 0.19 23.64 -20.78
C ALA A 279 1.61 23.30 -21.22
N LEU A 280 2.52 23.09 -20.28
CA LEU A 280 3.93 22.77 -20.54
C LEU A 280 4.10 21.41 -21.25
N MET A 281 3.32 20.42 -20.89
CA MET A 281 3.34 19.09 -21.52
C MET A 281 2.87 19.13 -22.98
N LYS A 282 1.89 19.99 -23.33
CA LYS A 282 1.42 20.19 -24.72
C LYS A 282 2.50 20.78 -25.63
N GLU A 283 3.38 21.61 -25.07
CA GLU A 283 4.45 22.26 -25.83
C GLU A 283 5.74 21.44 -25.89
N THR A 284 5.86 20.42 -25.03
CA THR A 284 7.08 19.65 -24.85
C THR A 284 7.01 18.32 -25.59
N THR A 285 8.04 18.01 -26.38
CA THR A 285 8.25 16.68 -26.95
C THR A 285 9.22 15.91 -26.05
N ILE A 286 8.71 14.97 -25.28
CA ILE A 286 9.55 14.07 -24.48
C ILE A 286 10.06 12.98 -25.42
N LYS A 287 11.39 12.92 -25.57
CA LYS A 287 12.07 11.92 -26.41
C LYS A 287 12.57 10.76 -25.56
#